data_e25d52b3abd2f946ba9a91a1f990b417
#
_entry.id   e25d52b3abd2f946ba9a91a1f990b417
#
_cell.length_a   1.000
_cell.length_b   1.000
_cell.length_c   1.000
_cell.angle_alpha   90.00
_cell.angle_beta   90.00
_cell.angle_gamma   90.00
#
_symmetry.space_group_name_H-M   'P 1'
#
loop_
_entity.id
_entity.type
_entity.pdbx_description
1 polymer ?
#
loop_
_entity_poly.entity_id
_entity_poly.type
_entity_poly.pdbx_seq_one_letter_code
_entity_poly.pdbx_strand_id
1 'polypeptide(L)'
;KSGIIYTLNRKTTEELAGILTANGIKAVAYHAGFDSKLRATRQDLFMNEDVQVIVATIAFGMGIDKPDIRFVIHYNIPKSIENYYQETGRAGRDGLEGKCILYYSHKDVAKLEHLMRDKPLSEREVGAQLINETVAFAETGVCRRKVLMSYFGEDYGDKNCGSCDNCLHPKERVEAKDDVVKAMKVVKKLDERFATDYVVNILIGRLTPQINMYRHGAIGEFASGNDKPVHYWNSLLRQMLLEGLLEKDIEEYGVLKLSSKGGKFLKKPASFKIVLNNLFEEADDDDDDGAEAAPAGSTDDKLFEMLKDLRQKEAKKKGLPPFVIFLETSLQDMATLYPTTITELEKCQGISKGKALRYGKPFVELVARYVEENNIERPDDFVMKSVVNKSGLKVYIIQQTDKKIPLEAIAKNKDIRLDALLEEMETIAASGTKLNLDYAIGEMVDEYDQEDILEYFKSCETSSLQVAQQELSEGNFTWEQLKIMRIKFLNQYGM
;
A
#
# COMPACT_ATOMS: atom_id res chain seq x y z
N LYS A 1 27.34 23.59 3.28
CA LYS A 1 27.32 22.20 2.78
C LYS A 1 26.03 21.98 1.99
N SER A 2 26.13 21.34 0.84
CA SER A 2 25.02 21.04 -0.04
C SER A 2 24.25 19.78 0.44
N GLY A 3 22.92 19.79 0.41
CA GLY A 3 22.13 18.66 0.87
C GLY A 3 20.71 18.59 0.35
N ILE A 4 20.11 17.41 0.48
CA ILE A 4 18.73 17.12 0.08
C ILE A 4 17.93 16.72 1.32
N ILE A 5 16.71 17.23 1.46
CA ILE A 5 15.75 16.81 2.47
C ILE A 5 14.52 16.26 1.77
N TYR A 6 14.23 14.99 1.95
CA TYR A 6 13.05 14.34 1.40
C TYR A 6 11.88 14.37 2.37
N THR A 7 10.71 14.71 1.85
CA THR A 7 9.44 14.77 2.58
C THR A 7 8.36 13.97 1.86
N LEU A 8 7.28 13.62 2.56
CA LEU A 8 6.17 12.85 1.97
C LEU A 8 5.22 13.69 1.13
N ASN A 9 4.97 14.95 1.49
CA ASN A 9 3.96 15.78 0.86
C ASN A 9 4.48 17.18 0.47
N ARG A 10 3.72 17.88 -0.40
CA ARG A 10 4.07 19.20 -0.96
C ARG A 10 4.12 20.29 0.11
N LYS A 11 3.12 20.30 0.99
CA LYS A 11 2.98 21.34 2.02
C LYS A 11 4.19 21.31 2.96
N THR A 12 4.50 20.17 3.54
CA THR A 12 5.71 20.02 4.38
C THR A 12 6.99 20.39 3.63
N THR A 13 7.07 20.11 2.31
CA THR A 13 8.20 20.53 1.46
C THR A 13 8.36 22.05 1.45
N GLU A 14 7.27 22.77 1.21
CA GLU A 14 7.28 24.24 1.13
C GLU A 14 7.50 24.89 2.51
N GLU A 15 6.80 24.39 3.54
CA GLU A 15 6.94 24.86 4.93
C GLU A 15 8.38 24.70 5.45
N LEU A 16 8.96 23.52 5.26
CA LEU A 16 10.32 23.24 5.73
C LEU A 16 11.36 24.09 4.98
N ALA A 17 11.20 24.27 3.67
CA ALA A 17 12.05 25.17 2.89
C ALA A 17 11.92 26.63 3.39
N GLY A 18 10.71 27.07 3.72
CA GLY A 18 10.43 28.37 4.32
C GLY A 18 11.09 28.55 5.69
N ILE A 19 10.95 27.56 6.58
CA ILE A 19 11.57 27.53 7.91
C ILE A 19 13.10 27.62 7.80
N LEU A 20 13.70 26.82 6.93
CA LEU A 20 15.15 26.86 6.71
C LEU A 20 15.63 28.24 6.22
N THR A 21 14.91 28.82 5.27
CA THR A 21 15.23 30.14 4.72
C THR A 21 15.08 31.23 5.77
N ALA A 22 14.03 31.19 6.59
CA ALA A 22 13.82 32.15 7.71
C ALA A 22 14.94 32.03 8.75
N ASN A 23 15.59 30.87 8.88
CA ASN A 23 16.73 30.64 9.77
C ASN A 23 18.09 30.83 9.07
N GLY A 24 18.14 31.51 7.92
CA GLY A 24 19.38 31.88 7.23
C GLY A 24 20.02 30.76 6.40
N ILE A 25 19.34 29.62 6.21
CA ILE A 25 19.79 28.55 5.33
C ILE A 25 19.14 28.74 3.96
N LYS A 26 19.93 28.97 2.92
CA LYS A 26 19.41 29.12 1.57
C LYS A 26 18.80 27.79 1.11
N ALA A 27 17.47 27.69 1.12
CA ALA A 27 16.74 26.48 0.75
C ALA A 27 15.63 26.78 -0.27
N VAL A 28 15.32 25.80 -1.11
CA VAL A 28 14.19 25.85 -2.03
C VAL A 28 13.38 24.56 -1.96
N ALA A 29 12.06 24.68 -2.13
CA ALA A 29 11.16 23.55 -2.23
C ALA A 29 11.16 22.99 -3.67
N TYR A 30 10.96 21.66 -3.83
CA TYR A 30 10.86 20.99 -5.13
C TYR A 30 9.85 19.86 -5.09
N HIS A 31 8.79 19.94 -5.90
CA HIS A 31 7.79 18.87 -6.01
C HIS A 31 7.06 18.95 -7.35
N ALA A 32 6.33 17.87 -7.69
CA ALA A 32 5.63 17.75 -8.97
C ALA A 32 4.48 18.75 -9.17
N GLY A 33 3.99 19.39 -8.11
CA GLY A 33 2.96 20.44 -8.19
C GLY A 33 3.44 21.76 -8.82
N PHE A 34 4.75 21.98 -8.91
CA PHE A 34 5.30 23.13 -9.63
C PHE A 34 5.33 22.87 -11.14
N ASP A 35 5.16 23.93 -11.94
CA ASP A 35 5.32 23.84 -13.38
C ASP A 35 6.78 23.46 -13.76
N SER A 36 6.95 22.99 -14.99
CA SER A 36 8.25 22.49 -15.46
C SER A 36 9.36 23.55 -15.45
N LYS A 37 9.01 24.81 -15.72
CA LYS A 37 9.97 25.92 -15.76
C LYS A 37 10.47 26.27 -14.36
N LEU A 38 9.56 26.35 -13.38
CA LEU A 38 9.93 26.61 -11.99
C LEU A 38 10.77 25.48 -11.40
N ARG A 39 10.42 24.21 -11.73
CA ARG A 39 11.23 23.05 -11.33
C ARG A 39 12.65 23.11 -11.89
N ALA A 40 12.80 23.43 -13.20
CA ALA A 40 14.11 23.60 -13.81
C ALA A 40 14.91 24.70 -13.13
N THR A 41 14.31 25.88 -12.92
CA THR A 41 14.98 26.99 -12.24
C THR A 41 15.46 26.62 -10.83
N ARG A 42 14.62 25.93 -10.03
CA ARG A 42 14.99 25.51 -8.66
C ARG A 42 16.08 24.44 -8.65
N GLN A 43 16.08 23.56 -9.63
CA GLN A 43 17.13 22.59 -9.84
C GLN A 43 18.46 23.29 -10.21
N ASP A 44 18.44 24.26 -11.13
CA ASP A 44 19.62 25.04 -11.53
C ASP A 44 20.21 25.80 -10.33
N LEU A 45 19.37 26.46 -9.51
CA LEU A 45 19.83 27.12 -8.28
C LEU A 45 20.57 26.17 -7.34
N PHE A 46 20.10 24.92 -7.21
CA PHE A 46 20.78 23.92 -6.39
C PHE A 46 22.06 23.39 -7.04
N MET A 47 22.04 23.16 -8.35
CA MET A 47 23.22 22.68 -9.09
C MET A 47 24.34 23.71 -9.12
N ASN A 48 24.00 25.01 -9.24
CA ASN A 48 24.93 26.12 -9.28
C ASN A 48 25.37 26.63 -7.90
N GLU A 49 24.91 26.00 -6.79
CA GLU A 49 25.25 26.37 -5.41
C GLU A 49 24.67 27.73 -4.95
N ASP A 50 23.75 28.31 -5.70
CA ASP A 50 23.00 29.51 -5.29
C ASP A 50 22.17 29.25 -4.04
N VAL A 51 21.70 27.99 -3.88
CA VAL A 51 21.07 27.47 -2.69
C VAL A 51 21.82 26.26 -2.14
N GLN A 52 21.79 26.10 -0.81
CA GLN A 52 22.51 25.02 -0.11
C GLN A 52 21.67 23.75 0.03
N VAL A 53 20.36 23.92 0.19
CA VAL A 53 19.44 22.84 0.49
C VAL A 53 18.29 22.82 -0.50
N ILE A 54 17.98 21.64 -0.99
CA ILE A 54 16.73 21.40 -1.68
C ILE A 54 15.84 20.52 -0.80
N VAL A 55 14.64 21.00 -0.48
CA VAL A 55 13.62 20.22 0.21
C VAL A 55 12.68 19.69 -0.85
N ALA A 56 12.50 18.38 -0.93
CA ALA A 56 11.85 17.78 -2.07
C ALA A 56 10.99 16.57 -1.71
N THR A 57 9.94 16.35 -2.52
CA THR A 57 9.32 15.03 -2.61
C THR A 57 10.16 14.11 -3.50
N ILE A 58 9.76 12.85 -3.63
CA ILE A 58 10.41 11.87 -4.54
C ILE A 58 10.51 12.35 -6.01
N ALA A 59 9.81 13.44 -6.36
CA ALA A 59 9.89 14.06 -7.69
C ALA A 59 11.30 14.59 -8.00
N PHE A 60 12.11 14.90 -6.98
CA PHE A 60 13.50 15.32 -7.13
C PHE A 60 14.41 14.10 -7.07
N GLY A 61 14.74 13.57 -8.22
CA GLY A 61 15.52 12.34 -8.20
C GLY A 61 16.16 11.97 -9.53
N MET A 62 15.40 11.64 -10.55
CA MET A 62 15.94 11.20 -11.82
C MET A 62 16.74 12.33 -12.51
N GLY A 63 18.00 12.03 -12.87
CA GLY A 63 18.86 12.97 -13.59
C GLY A 63 19.65 13.95 -12.71
N ILE A 64 19.60 13.85 -11.38
CA ILE A 64 20.43 14.69 -10.51
C ILE A 64 21.81 14.04 -10.34
N ASP A 65 22.82 14.72 -10.89
CA ASP A 65 24.22 14.29 -10.81
C ASP A 65 25.10 15.40 -10.23
N LYS A 66 24.79 15.81 -8.98
CA LYS A 66 25.61 16.72 -8.19
C LYS A 66 26.53 15.88 -7.30
N PRO A 67 27.88 15.92 -7.52
CA PRO A 67 28.80 15.01 -6.84
C PRO A 67 29.01 15.34 -5.36
N ASP A 68 28.88 16.58 -4.98
CA ASP A 68 29.29 17.14 -3.67
C ASP A 68 28.13 17.26 -2.66
N ILE A 69 27.08 16.44 -2.78
CA ILE A 69 26.00 16.38 -1.78
C ILE A 69 26.56 15.79 -0.49
N ARG A 70 26.54 16.58 0.59
CA ARG A 70 27.13 16.21 1.89
C ARG A 70 26.14 15.58 2.85
N PHE A 71 24.85 15.75 2.62
CA PHE A 71 23.83 15.06 3.42
C PHE A 71 22.56 14.79 2.63
N VAL A 72 21.92 13.68 2.98
CA VAL A 72 20.55 13.34 2.57
C VAL A 72 19.77 13.06 3.84
N ILE A 73 18.69 13.81 4.04
CA ILE A 73 17.80 13.69 5.19
C ILE A 73 16.44 13.21 4.70
N HIS A 74 15.95 12.11 5.24
CA HIS A 74 14.58 11.70 5.12
C HIS A 74 13.82 12.25 6.33
N TYR A 75 13.06 13.32 6.12
CA TYR A 75 12.21 13.93 7.16
C TYR A 75 11.05 13.03 7.55
N ASN A 76 10.58 12.23 6.60
CA ASN A 76 9.60 11.17 6.80
C ASN A 76 10.18 9.84 6.32
N ILE A 77 9.65 8.72 6.83
CA ILE A 77 10.07 7.39 6.39
C ILE A 77 9.76 7.19 4.89
N PRO A 78 10.72 6.71 4.06
CA PRO A 78 10.47 6.43 2.66
C PRO A 78 9.56 5.19 2.49
N LYS A 79 8.92 5.07 1.34
CA LYS A 79 7.95 4.00 1.03
C LYS A 79 8.57 2.61 0.96
N SER A 80 9.85 2.54 0.63
CA SER A 80 10.57 1.29 0.47
C SER A 80 12.08 1.50 0.69
N ILE A 81 12.78 0.40 0.96
CA ILE A 81 14.25 0.39 1.09
C ILE A 81 14.91 0.78 -0.24
N GLU A 82 14.33 0.42 -1.39
CA GLU A 82 14.85 0.80 -2.70
C GLU A 82 14.82 2.32 -2.89
N ASN A 83 13.72 2.98 -2.49
CA ASN A 83 13.64 4.45 -2.50
C ASN A 83 14.72 5.05 -1.60
N TYR A 84 14.82 4.56 -0.36
CA TYR A 84 15.87 4.98 0.56
C TYR A 84 17.27 4.84 -0.05
N TYR A 85 17.57 3.70 -0.65
CA TYR A 85 18.86 3.43 -1.27
C TYR A 85 19.16 4.36 -2.45
N GLN A 86 18.19 4.56 -3.35
CA GLN A 86 18.34 5.46 -4.50
C GLN A 86 18.55 6.91 -4.07
N GLU A 87 17.86 7.34 -3.03
CA GLU A 87 17.90 8.71 -2.53
C GLU A 87 19.18 8.97 -1.74
N THR A 88 19.59 8.06 -0.85
CA THR A 88 20.85 8.16 -0.11
C THR A 88 22.07 7.99 -1.01
N GLY A 89 21.98 7.23 -2.10
CA GLY A 89 23.01 7.07 -3.11
C GLY A 89 23.40 8.36 -3.87
N ARG A 90 22.74 9.48 -3.56
CA ARG A 90 23.10 10.82 -4.07
C ARG A 90 24.21 11.48 -3.26
N ALA A 91 24.38 11.09 -2.00
CA ALA A 91 25.39 11.65 -1.12
C ALA A 91 26.81 11.11 -1.44
N GLY A 92 27.79 12.01 -1.48
CA GLY A 92 29.22 11.63 -1.54
C GLY A 92 29.67 10.97 -2.84
N ARG A 93 29.08 11.29 -3.98
CA ARG A 93 29.47 10.73 -5.30
C ARG A 93 30.90 11.11 -5.73
N ASP A 94 31.47 12.14 -5.14
CA ASP A 94 32.86 12.54 -5.30
C ASP A 94 33.84 11.74 -4.42
N GLY A 95 33.37 10.72 -3.72
CA GLY A 95 34.17 9.89 -2.82
C GLY A 95 34.42 10.51 -1.43
N LEU A 96 33.91 11.72 -1.16
CA LEU A 96 33.98 12.32 0.14
C LEU A 96 32.80 11.89 1.02
N GLU A 97 32.95 12.05 2.34
CA GLU A 97 31.94 11.65 3.31
C GLU A 97 30.60 12.35 3.08
N GLY A 98 29.55 11.54 2.99
CA GLY A 98 28.16 11.96 2.94
C GLY A 98 27.39 11.39 4.14
N LYS A 99 26.56 12.20 4.78
CA LYS A 99 25.73 11.82 5.94
C LYS A 99 24.29 11.54 5.50
N CYS A 100 23.78 10.34 5.82
CA CYS A 100 22.39 9.97 5.58
C CYS A 100 21.66 9.88 6.92
N ILE A 101 20.54 10.60 7.06
CA ILE A 101 19.73 10.66 8.27
C ILE A 101 18.32 10.26 7.90
N LEU A 102 17.72 9.35 8.67
CA LEU A 102 16.33 8.96 8.55
C LEU A 102 15.61 9.27 9.86
N TYR A 103 14.65 10.16 9.82
CA TYR A 103 13.68 10.33 10.90
C TYR A 103 12.59 9.27 10.76
N TYR A 104 12.22 8.68 11.89
CA TYR A 104 11.23 7.62 11.96
C TYR A 104 10.13 8.00 12.94
N SER A 105 8.88 7.81 12.51
CA SER A 105 7.68 8.01 13.32
C SER A 105 6.62 6.96 12.96
N HIS A 106 5.94 6.42 13.94
CA HIS A 106 4.77 5.54 13.72
C HIS A 106 3.63 6.27 13.00
N LYS A 107 3.48 7.59 13.21
CA LYS A 107 2.51 8.42 12.47
C LYS A 107 2.76 8.41 10.97
N ASP A 108 4.03 8.43 10.54
CA ASP A 108 4.37 8.36 9.10
C ASP A 108 4.09 6.98 8.52
N VAL A 109 4.32 5.90 9.28
CA VAL A 109 3.97 4.53 8.88
C VAL A 109 2.46 4.42 8.67
N ALA A 110 1.66 4.90 9.62
CA ALA A 110 0.21 4.92 9.52
C ALA A 110 -0.29 5.71 8.29
N LYS A 111 0.34 6.86 7.97
CA LYS A 111 0.05 7.62 6.75
C LYS A 111 0.36 6.81 5.48
N LEU A 112 1.51 6.11 5.45
CA LEU A 112 1.89 5.29 4.31
C LEU A 112 0.95 4.09 4.11
N GLU A 113 0.60 3.38 5.18
CA GLU A 113 -0.36 2.27 5.15
C GLU A 113 -1.73 2.74 4.71
N HIS A 114 -2.14 3.92 5.21
CA HIS A 114 -3.40 4.54 4.83
C HIS A 114 -3.46 4.84 3.33
N LEU A 115 -2.41 5.43 2.76
CA LEU A 115 -2.31 5.68 1.31
C LEU A 115 -2.32 4.39 0.46
N MET A 116 -2.15 3.23 1.09
CA MET A 116 -2.25 1.93 0.41
C MET A 116 -3.65 1.30 0.50
N ARG A 117 -4.53 1.77 1.41
CA ARG A 117 -5.86 1.16 1.64
C ARG A 117 -6.75 1.12 0.40
N ASP A 118 -6.63 2.14 -0.45
CA ASP A 118 -7.49 2.32 -1.62
C ASP A 118 -6.92 1.68 -2.89
N LYS A 119 -5.81 0.96 -2.76
CA LYS A 119 -5.20 0.25 -3.88
C LYS A 119 -5.76 -1.15 -4.05
N PRO A 120 -5.71 -1.73 -5.26
CA PRO A 120 -6.06 -3.12 -5.48
C PRO A 120 -5.36 -4.03 -4.48
N LEU A 121 -6.01 -5.11 -4.04
CA LEU A 121 -5.52 -6.00 -2.99
C LEU A 121 -4.06 -6.44 -3.20
N SER A 122 -3.70 -6.81 -4.44
CA SER A 122 -2.32 -7.19 -4.79
C SER A 122 -1.30 -6.06 -4.61
N GLU A 123 -1.66 -4.80 -4.91
CA GLU A 123 -0.79 -3.65 -4.68
C GLU A 123 -0.69 -3.30 -3.19
N ARG A 124 -1.78 -3.49 -2.44
CA ARG A 124 -1.79 -3.28 -0.98
C ARG A 124 -0.87 -4.26 -0.28
N GLU A 125 -0.92 -5.53 -0.64
CA GLU A 125 -0.07 -6.58 -0.04
C GLU A 125 1.40 -6.30 -0.32
N VAL A 126 1.76 -5.99 -1.58
CA VAL A 126 3.13 -5.61 -1.93
C VAL A 126 3.55 -4.31 -1.23
N GLY A 127 2.69 -3.30 -1.22
CA GLY A 127 2.98 -2.02 -0.56
C GLY A 127 3.16 -2.17 0.96
N ALA A 128 2.30 -2.94 1.62
CA ALA A 128 2.43 -3.25 3.04
C ALA A 128 3.75 -3.99 3.33
N GLN A 129 4.14 -4.94 2.47
CA GLN A 129 5.41 -5.63 2.61
C GLN A 129 6.60 -4.66 2.49
N LEU A 130 6.61 -3.75 1.49
CA LEU A 130 7.68 -2.76 1.32
C LEU A 130 7.77 -1.80 2.51
N ILE A 131 6.64 -1.35 3.03
CA ILE A 131 6.58 -0.51 4.23
C ILE A 131 7.14 -1.28 5.43
N ASN A 132 6.72 -2.52 5.64
CA ASN A 132 7.21 -3.37 6.74
C ASN A 132 8.72 -3.60 6.67
N GLU A 133 9.30 -3.79 5.48
CA GLU A 133 10.76 -3.89 5.32
C GLU A 133 11.46 -2.58 5.70
N THR A 134 10.86 -1.45 5.35
CA THR A 134 11.43 -0.13 5.67
C THR A 134 11.34 0.17 7.18
N VAL A 135 10.23 -0.18 7.81
CA VAL A 135 10.06 -0.15 9.28
C VAL A 135 11.11 -1.05 9.93
N ALA A 136 11.27 -2.26 9.41
CA ALA A 136 12.26 -3.23 9.84
C ALA A 136 13.68 -2.66 9.80
N PHE A 137 14.02 -1.94 8.73
CA PHE A 137 15.31 -1.25 8.60
C PHE A 137 15.44 -0.07 9.57
N ALA A 138 14.38 0.72 9.76
CA ALA A 138 14.38 1.86 10.69
C ALA A 138 14.56 1.42 12.15
N GLU A 139 13.89 0.34 12.56
CA GLU A 139 13.91 -0.15 13.94
C GLU A 139 15.12 -1.03 14.29
N THR A 140 15.80 -1.59 13.31
CA THR A 140 16.85 -2.57 13.57
C THR A 140 17.92 -2.08 14.54
N GLY A 141 18.34 -2.93 15.47
CA GLY A 141 19.53 -2.74 16.30
C GLY A 141 20.82 -3.28 15.67
N VAL A 142 20.73 -3.95 14.51
CA VAL A 142 21.88 -4.51 13.78
C VAL A 142 22.50 -3.43 12.88
N CYS A 143 23.74 -3.62 12.46
CA CYS A 143 24.42 -2.74 11.52
C CYS A 143 23.55 -2.45 10.29
N ARG A 144 23.25 -1.16 10.04
CA ARG A 144 22.36 -0.74 8.96
C ARG A 144 22.86 -1.14 7.58
N ARG A 145 24.18 -1.09 7.35
CA ARG A 145 24.76 -1.51 6.08
C ARG A 145 24.60 -3.02 5.86
N LYS A 146 24.77 -3.82 6.92
CA LYS A 146 24.53 -5.26 6.84
C LYS A 146 23.10 -5.59 6.45
N VAL A 147 22.13 -4.90 7.05
CA VAL A 147 20.70 -5.08 6.73
C VAL A 147 20.40 -4.66 5.29
N LEU A 148 20.94 -3.51 4.86
CA LEU A 148 20.74 -2.99 3.52
C LEU A 148 21.34 -3.91 2.44
N MET A 149 22.55 -4.38 2.60
CA MET A 149 23.20 -5.30 1.66
C MET A 149 22.44 -6.63 1.58
N SER A 150 22.06 -7.19 2.74
CA SER A 150 21.26 -8.41 2.79
C SER A 150 19.90 -8.26 2.08
N TYR A 151 19.28 -7.09 2.17
CA TYR A 151 18.04 -6.81 1.45
C TYR A 151 18.20 -6.93 -0.07
N PHE A 152 19.35 -6.49 -0.60
CA PHE A 152 19.69 -6.61 -2.03
C PHE A 152 20.34 -7.95 -2.41
N GLY A 153 20.35 -8.93 -1.50
CA GLY A 153 20.90 -10.26 -1.75
C GLY A 153 22.42 -10.35 -1.66
N GLU A 154 23.09 -9.31 -1.12
CA GLU A 154 24.52 -9.29 -0.97
C GLU A 154 24.94 -9.65 0.47
N ASP A 155 25.98 -10.48 0.60
CA ASP A 155 26.58 -10.78 1.90
C ASP A 155 27.57 -9.68 2.30
N TYR A 156 27.31 -9.04 3.43
CA TYR A 156 28.24 -8.10 4.01
C TYR A 156 29.29 -8.85 4.85
N GLY A 157 30.45 -9.12 4.25
CA GLY A 157 31.49 -9.95 4.82
C GLY A 157 32.09 -9.47 6.17
N ASP A 158 31.92 -8.17 6.49
CA ASP A 158 32.35 -7.60 7.74
C ASP A 158 31.32 -7.76 8.87
N LYS A 159 31.82 -7.81 10.13
CA LYS A 159 30.93 -7.89 11.31
C LYS A 159 30.00 -6.65 11.43
N ASN A 160 30.53 -5.46 11.13
CA ASN A 160 29.82 -4.19 11.17
C ASN A 160 30.53 -3.16 10.27
N CYS A 161 29.85 -2.02 9.98
CA CYS A 161 30.43 -0.97 9.14
C CYS A 161 31.24 0.09 9.92
N GLY A 162 31.20 0.07 11.25
CA GLY A 162 31.90 1.03 12.10
C GLY A 162 31.41 2.49 12.04
N SER A 163 30.42 2.81 11.17
CA SER A 163 30.04 4.19 10.88
C SER A 163 28.53 4.51 11.03
N CYS A 164 27.66 3.51 11.06
CA CYS A 164 26.23 3.77 11.31
C CYS A 164 25.97 3.92 12.82
N ASP A 165 24.81 4.50 13.15
CA ASP A 165 24.35 4.72 14.53
C ASP A 165 24.42 3.45 15.40
N ASN A 166 23.96 2.31 14.90
CA ASN A 166 24.00 1.03 15.63
C ASN A 166 25.43 0.49 15.84
N CYS A 167 26.39 0.86 14.99
CA CYS A 167 27.78 0.48 15.17
C CYS A 167 28.53 1.42 16.11
N LEU A 168 28.17 2.72 16.11
CA LEU A 168 28.74 3.73 16.98
C LEU A 168 28.23 3.59 18.42
N HIS A 169 26.96 3.14 18.56
CA HIS A 169 26.30 2.91 19.85
C HIS A 169 25.77 1.47 19.94
N PRO A 170 26.68 0.46 20.05
CA PRO A 170 26.31 -0.93 20.04
C PRO A 170 25.50 -1.31 21.27
N LYS A 171 24.40 -2.02 21.04
CA LYS A 171 23.54 -2.55 22.10
C LYS A 171 24.06 -3.88 22.64
N GLU A 172 23.63 -4.21 23.85
CA GLU A 172 23.90 -5.52 24.45
C GLU A 172 23.22 -6.64 23.65
N ARG A 173 23.90 -7.79 23.59
CA ARG A 173 23.39 -8.99 22.91
C ARG A 173 22.80 -9.96 23.93
N VAL A 174 21.59 -10.41 23.66
CA VAL A 174 20.86 -11.38 24.49
C VAL A 174 20.96 -12.77 23.88
N GLU A 175 21.17 -13.80 24.71
CA GLU A 175 21.13 -15.20 24.27
C GLU A 175 19.69 -15.58 23.90
N ALA A 176 19.49 -16.17 22.73
CA ALA A 176 18.19 -16.49 22.16
C ALA A 176 18.13 -17.89 21.52
N LYS A 177 19.07 -18.78 21.83
CA LYS A 177 19.18 -20.13 21.25
C LYS A 177 17.85 -20.90 21.30
N ASP A 178 17.22 -20.92 22.49
CA ASP A 178 15.99 -21.71 22.68
C ASP A 178 14.81 -21.11 21.92
N ASP A 179 14.74 -19.78 21.83
CA ASP A 179 13.71 -19.07 21.08
C ASP A 179 13.89 -19.23 19.56
N VAL A 180 15.14 -19.30 19.08
CA VAL A 180 15.43 -19.68 17.69
C VAL A 180 14.87 -21.06 17.36
N VAL A 181 15.08 -22.02 18.27
CA VAL A 181 14.54 -23.38 18.10
C VAL A 181 13.00 -23.38 18.12
N LYS A 182 12.37 -22.60 19.01
CA LYS A 182 10.91 -22.44 19.03
C LYS A 182 10.40 -21.88 17.69
N ALA A 183 10.99 -20.76 17.22
CA ALA A 183 10.59 -20.14 15.97
C ALA A 183 10.73 -21.10 14.76
N MET A 184 11.84 -21.82 14.66
CA MET A 184 12.06 -22.83 13.61
C MET A 184 11.05 -23.96 13.65
N LYS A 185 10.67 -24.43 14.86
CA LYS A 185 9.63 -25.45 15.00
C LYS A 185 8.28 -24.96 14.50
N VAL A 186 7.91 -23.72 14.82
CA VAL A 186 6.70 -23.08 14.30
C VAL A 186 6.73 -23.02 12.78
N VAL A 187 7.80 -22.46 12.18
CA VAL A 187 7.93 -22.38 10.71
C VAL A 187 7.76 -23.75 10.06
N LYS A 188 8.46 -24.78 10.60
CA LYS A 188 8.36 -26.15 10.09
C LYS A 188 6.96 -26.74 10.27
N LYS A 189 6.29 -26.47 11.40
CA LYS A 189 4.94 -26.96 11.70
C LYS A 189 3.87 -26.35 10.80
N LEU A 190 4.14 -25.13 10.31
CA LEU A 190 3.33 -24.40 9.35
C LEU A 190 3.65 -24.77 7.88
N ASP A 191 4.39 -25.87 7.67
CA ASP A 191 4.80 -26.36 6.33
C ASP A 191 5.52 -25.30 5.47
N GLU A 192 6.18 -24.32 6.12
CA GLU A 192 6.95 -23.26 5.45
C GLU A 192 6.12 -22.41 4.47
N ARG A 193 4.84 -22.14 4.80
CA ARG A 193 3.87 -21.48 3.93
C ARG A 193 3.40 -20.11 4.40
N PHE A 194 3.98 -19.57 5.48
CA PHE A 194 3.50 -18.34 6.08
C PHE A 194 4.60 -17.31 6.29
N ALA A 195 4.22 -16.03 6.18
CA ALA A 195 5.11 -14.90 6.37
C ALA A 195 5.40 -14.61 7.86
N THR A 196 6.33 -13.70 8.11
CA THR A 196 6.84 -13.34 9.44
C THR A 196 5.72 -13.03 10.43
N ASP A 197 4.76 -12.18 10.06
CA ASP A 197 3.69 -11.72 10.98
C ASP A 197 2.80 -12.87 11.42
N TYR A 198 2.54 -13.83 10.53
CA TYR A 198 1.77 -15.02 10.87
C TYR A 198 2.51 -15.89 11.89
N VAL A 199 3.81 -16.12 11.65
CA VAL A 199 4.67 -16.88 12.57
C VAL A 199 4.75 -16.21 13.95
N VAL A 200 4.88 -14.89 13.98
CA VAL A 200 4.85 -14.11 15.24
C VAL A 200 3.52 -14.26 15.95
N ASN A 201 2.39 -14.15 15.25
CA ASN A 201 1.07 -14.31 15.85
C ASN A 201 0.86 -15.71 16.45
N ILE A 202 1.38 -16.76 15.81
CA ILE A 202 1.39 -18.12 16.39
C ILE A 202 2.24 -18.17 17.67
N LEU A 203 3.46 -17.61 17.64
CA LEU A 203 4.36 -17.62 18.81
C LEU A 203 3.76 -16.91 20.02
N ILE A 204 3.15 -15.74 19.84
CA ILE A 204 2.55 -14.97 20.94
C ILE A 204 1.14 -15.44 21.32
N GLY A 205 0.53 -16.37 20.57
CA GLY A 205 -0.82 -16.86 20.83
C GLY A 205 -1.94 -15.88 20.42
N ARG A 206 -1.71 -15.00 19.44
CA ARG A 206 -2.74 -14.08 18.93
C ARG A 206 -3.59 -14.76 17.87
N LEU A 207 -4.88 -14.97 18.16
CA LEU A 207 -5.84 -15.50 17.19
C LEU A 207 -6.19 -14.42 16.16
N THR A 208 -5.97 -14.74 14.88
CA THR A 208 -6.41 -13.93 13.74
C THR A 208 -7.45 -14.70 12.93
N PRO A 209 -8.26 -14.04 12.07
CA PRO A 209 -9.19 -14.73 11.17
C PRO A 209 -8.50 -15.82 10.34
N GLN A 210 -7.29 -15.55 9.85
CA GLN A 210 -6.50 -16.50 9.07
C GLN A 210 -6.03 -17.69 9.92
N ILE A 211 -5.58 -17.49 11.17
CA ILE A 211 -5.18 -18.57 12.08
C ILE A 211 -6.38 -19.48 12.41
N ASN A 212 -7.56 -18.89 12.60
CA ASN A 212 -8.79 -19.64 12.81
C ASN A 212 -9.20 -20.44 11.57
N MET A 213 -9.09 -19.88 10.37
CA MET A 213 -9.39 -20.53 9.11
C MET A 213 -8.53 -21.80 8.90
N TYR A 214 -7.23 -21.69 9.15
CA TYR A 214 -6.30 -22.83 9.06
C TYR A 214 -6.29 -23.72 10.30
N ARG A 215 -7.05 -23.38 11.35
CA ARG A 215 -7.12 -24.11 12.63
C ARG A 215 -5.75 -24.21 13.34
N HIS A 216 -4.84 -23.29 13.06
CA HIS A 216 -3.50 -23.29 13.66
C HIS A 216 -3.49 -22.83 15.13
N GLY A 217 -4.60 -22.32 15.68
CA GLY A 217 -4.77 -22.11 17.12
C GLY A 217 -4.78 -23.41 17.95
N ALA A 218 -4.93 -24.58 17.32
CA ALA A 218 -4.93 -25.88 17.99
C ALA A 218 -3.58 -26.63 17.89
N ILE A 219 -2.57 -26.09 17.22
CA ILE A 219 -1.25 -26.73 17.17
C ILE A 219 -0.50 -26.58 18.48
N GLY A 220 0.37 -27.55 18.82
CA GLY A 220 1.11 -27.54 20.09
C GLY A 220 2.07 -26.36 20.26
N GLU A 221 2.50 -25.77 19.16
CA GLU A 221 3.40 -24.63 19.11
C GLU A 221 2.68 -23.27 19.28
N PHE A 222 1.35 -23.24 19.25
CA PHE A 222 0.58 -22.01 19.46
C PHE A 222 0.82 -21.46 20.87
N ALA A 223 1.05 -20.16 20.97
CA ALA A 223 1.41 -19.44 22.19
C ALA A 223 2.70 -19.92 22.89
N SER A 224 3.57 -20.68 22.19
CA SER A 224 4.83 -21.21 22.78
C SER A 224 5.84 -20.10 23.15
N GLY A 225 5.65 -18.91 22.63
CA GLY A 225 6.51 -17.74 22.84
C GLY A 225 5.77 -16.53 23.46
N ASN A 226 4.64 -16.77 24.14
CA ASN A 226 3.83 -15.71 24.73
C ASN A 226 4.49 -14.96 25.92
N ASP A 227 5.60 -15.49 26.41
CA ASP A 227 6.46 -14.87 27.43
C ASP A 227 7.30 -13.69 26.89
N LYS A 228 7.36 -13.51 25.57
CA LYS A 228 8.09 -12.44 24.90
C LYS A 228 7.15 -11.57 24.06
N PRO A 229 7.40 -10.25 24.00
CA PRO A 229 6.58 -9.34 23.19
C PRO A 229 6.84 -9.47 21.67
N VAL A 230 5.92 -8.93 20.88
CA VAL A 230 5.98 -8.95 19.40
C VAL A 230 7.33 -8.44 18.86
N HIS A 231 7.82 -7.31 19.40
CA HIS A 231 9.08 -6.70 18.93
C HIS A 231 10.32 -7.60 19.15
N TYR A 232 10.29 -8.43 20.19
CA TYR A 232 11.34 -9.42 20.42
C TYR A 232 11.38 -10.47 19.29
N TRP A 233 10.21 -11.04 18.96
CA TRP A 233 10.09 -12.06 17.91
C TRP A 233 10.42 -11.50 16.53
N ASN A 234 10.02 -10.27 16.24
CA ASN A 234 10.43 -9.58 15.02
C ASN A 234 11.95 -9.38 14.94
N SER A 235 12.59 -8.99 16.05
CA SER A 235 14.05 -8.87 16.12
C SER A 235 14.74 -10.21 15.89
N LEU A 236 14.22 -11.27 16.49
CA LEU A 236 14.76 -12.63 16.39
C LEU A 236 14.67 -13.16 14.95
N LEU A 237 13.46 -13.17 14.37
CA LEU A 237 13.23 -13.70 13.03
C LEU A 237 14.04 -12.95 11.97
N ARG A 238 14.14 -11.63 12.11
CA ARG A 238 14.96 -10.80 11.22
C ARG A 238 16.45 -11.18 11.27
N GLN A 239 16.99 -11.40 12.48
CA GLN A 239 18.38 -11.82 12.63
C GLN A 239 18.62 -13.27 12.19
N MET A 240 17.61 -14.14 12.33
CA MET A 240 17.66 -15.49 11.75
C MET A 240 17.75 -15.46 10.22
N LEU A 241 17.04 -14.53 9.56
CA LEU A 241 17.16 -14.29 8.11
C LEU A 241 18.55 -13.76 7.75
N LEU A 242 19.04 -12.72 8.46
CA LEU A 242 20.38 -12.13 8.22
C LEU A 242 21.51 -13.11 8.42
N GLU A 243 21.39 -14.04 9.37
CA GLU A 243 22.36 -15.10 9.62
C GLU A 243 22.15 -16.33 8.75
N GLY A 244 21.18 -16.30 7.84
CA GLY A 244 20.87 -17.37 6.90
C GLY A 244 20.37 -18.66 7.56
N LEU A 245 19.71 -18.58 8.71
CA LEU A 245 19.00 -19.72 9.31
C LEU A 245 17.62 -19.91 8.71
N LEU A 246 16.99 -18.81 8.29
CA LEU A 246 15.76 -18.77 7.51
C LEU A 246 16.03 -18.13 6.17
N GLU A 247 15.20 -18.43 5.21
CA GLU A 247 15.11 -17.79 3.89
C GLU A 247 13.72 -17.22 3.72
N LYS A 248 13.62 -16.10 3.00
CA LYS A 248 12.36 -15.46 2.67
C LYS A 248 12.08 -15.64 1.19
N ASP A 249 11.00 -16.35 0.87
CA ASP A 249 10.59 -16.54 -0.51
C ASP A 249 9.75 -15.33 -0.95
N ILE A 250 10.35 -14.48 -1.80
CA ILE A 250 9.74 -13.24 -2.29
C ILE A 250 8.66 -13.55 -3.33
N GLU A 251 8.81 -14.62 -4.12
CA GLU A 251 7.85 -15.02 -5.14
C GLU A 251 6.55 -15.54 -4.52
N GLU A 252 6.63 -16.10 -3.31
CA GLU A 252 5.49 -16.55 -2.51
C GLU A 252 5.12 -15.55 -1.38
N TYR A 253 5.11 -14.25 -1.68
CA TYR A 253 4.71 -13.18 -0.75
C TYR A 253 5.48 -13.15 0.59
N GLY A 254 6.75 -13.53 0.56
CA GLY A 254 7.63 -13.41 1.72
C GLY A 254 7.44 -14.48 2.78
N VAL A 255 7.01 -15.69 2.40
CA VAL A 255 6.92 -16.81 3.34
C VAL A 255 8.30 -17.20 3.86
N LEU A 256 8.33 -17.69 5.10
CA LEU A 256 9.55 -18.11 5.77
C LEU A 256 9.80 -19.61 5.52
N LYS A 257 11.01 -19.91 5.05
CA LYS A 257 11.50 -21.29 4.83
C LYS A 257 12.74 -21.56 5.66
N LEU A 258 12.97 -22.81 6.07
CA LEU A 258 14.23 -23.18 6.72
C LEU A 258 15.31 -23.35 5.67
N SER A 259 16.43 -22.65 5.85
CA SER A 259 17.62 -22.91 5.04
C SER A 259 18.30 -24.25 5.39
N SER A 260 19.25 -24.67 4.57
CA SER A 260 20.13 -25.82 4.91
C SER A 260 20.88 -25.60 6.22
N LYS A 261 21.31 -24.36 6.51
CA LYS A 261 21.99 -23.96 7.76
C LYS A 261 21.02 -24.02 8.94
N GLY A 262 19.78 -23.56 8.76
CA GLY A 262 18.72 -23.66 9.77
C GLY A 262 18.36 -25.11 10.10
N GLY A 263 18.23 -25.97 9.10
CA GLY A 263 18.02 -27.38 9.31
C GLY A 263 19.13 -28.08 10.11
N LYS A 264 20.41 -27.68 9.89
CA LYS A 264 21.54 -28.16 10.71
C LYS A 264 21.50 -27.61 12.14
N PHE A 265 21.17 -26.32 12.28
CA PHE A 265 21.04 -25.67 13.59
C PHE A 265 19.94 -26.33 14.42
N LEU A 266 18.80 -26.64 13.85
CA LEU A 266 17.70 -27.30 14.54
C LEU A 266 18.07 -28.71 15.07
N LYS A 267 18.94 -29.44 14.36
CA LYS A 267 19.48 -30.74 14.81
C LYS A 267 20.49 -30.62 15.92
N LYS A 268 21.33 -29.58 15.90
CA LYS A 268 22.38 -29.33 16.91
C LYS A 268 22.40 -27.83 17.23
N PRO A 269 21.51 -27.38 18.12
CA PRO A 269 21.44 -25.97 18.50
C PRO A 269 22.73 -25.46 19.18
N ALA A 270 23.24 -24.32 18.72
CA ALA A 270 24.38 -23.62 19.27
C ALA A 270 23.94 -22.28 19.88
N SER A 271 24.83 -21.59 20.60
CA SER A 271 24.57 -20.24 21.09
C SER A 271 24.23 -19.31 19.92
N PHE A 272 23.14 -18.58 20.07
CA PHE A 272 22.69 -17.57 19.10
C PHE A 272 22.30 -16.30 19.85
N LYS A 273 23.08 -15.26 19.65
CA LYS A 273 22.88 -13.99 20.35
C LYS A 273 22.30 -12.94 19.42
N ILE A 274 21.20 -12.32 19.83
CA ILE A 274 20.52 -11.25 19.10
C ILE A 274 20.72 -9.89 19.73
N VAL A 275 20.52 -8.86 18.93
CA VAL A 275 20.39 -7.47 19.36
C VAL A 275 18.92 -7.10 19.23
N LEU A 276 18.33 -6.50 20.26
CA LEU A 276 16.94 -6.06 20.22
C LEU A 276 16.81 -4.80 19.34
N ASN A 277 15.66 -4.68 18.70
CA ASN A 277 15.31 -3.50 17.90
C ASN A 277 15.34 -2.23 18.76
N ASN A 278 15.52 -1.08 18.10
CA ASN A 278 15.26 0.21 18.70
C ASN A 278 13.76 0.33 18.97
N LEU A 279 13.40 0.73 20.18
CA LEU A 279 12.03 1.10 20.53
C LEU A 279 11.92 2.61 20.32
N PHE A 280 10.97 3.02 19.51
CA PHE A 280 10.61 4.42 19.34
C PHE A 280 9.30 4.61 20.11
N GLU A 281 9.29 5.55 21.05
CA GLU A 281 8.08 5.89 21.80
C GLU A 281 7.05 6.50 20.84
N GLU A 282 5.79 6.13 21.01
CA GLU A 282 4.70 6.89 20.43
C GLU A 282 4.74 8.27 21.12
N ALA A 283 4.98 9.33 20.34
CA ALA A 283 4.93 10.68 20.91
C ALA A 283 3.53 10.90 21.48
N ASP A 284 3.44 11.12 22.77
CA ASP A 284 2.20 11.55 23.42
C ASP A 284 1.67 12.80 22.71
N ASP A 285 0.37 12.81 22.44
CA ASP A 285 -0.33 13.87 21.69
C ASP A 285 -0.51 15.15 22.52
N ASP A 286 0.56 15.80 22.99
CA ASP A 286 0.48 17.06 23.72
C ASP A 286 0.76 18.33 22.88
N ASP A 287 0.97 18.18 21.56
CA ASP A 287 1.00 19.32 20.62
C ASP A 287 -0.18 19.23 19.64
N ASP A 288 -1.39 19.39 20.17
CA ASP A 288 -2.59 19.73 19.40
C ASP A 288 -2.62 21.24 19.15
N ASP A 289 -1.84 21.71 18.17
CA ASP A 289 -2.09 23.01 17.57
C ASP A 289 -3.33 22.87 16.68
N GLY A 290 -4.45 23.33 17.25
CA GLY A 290 -5.80 23.27 16.76
C GLY A 290 -6.00 23.60 15.28
N ALA A 291 -5.91 22.59 14.46
CA ALA A 291 -6.66 22.46 13.25
C ALA A 291 -7.20 21.02 13.25
N GLU A 292 -8.49 20.86 13.47
CA GLU A 292 -9.22 19.65 13.18
C GLU A 292 -9.05 19.30 11.68
N ALA A 293 -7.90 18.73 11.35
CA ALA A 293 -7.77 17.96 10.13
C ALA A 293 -8.50 16.66 10.40
N ALA A 294 -9.64 16.45 9.76
CA ALA A 294 -10.29 15.15 9.67
C ALA A 294 -9.22 14.10 9.38
N PRO A 295 -9.23 12.92 10.05
CA PRO A 295 -8.19 11.91 9.92
C PRO A 295 -8.03 11.59 8.44
N ALA A 296 -6.88 11.96 7.88
CA ALA A 296 -6.58 11.76 6.48
C ALA A 296 -6.67 10.27 6.21
N GLY A 297 -7.84 9.88 5.62
CA GLY A 297 -8.13 8.57 5.09
C GLY A 297 -9.19 7.76 5.72
N SER A 298 -10.03 8.26 6.50
CA SER A 298 -11.43 7.85 6.40
C SER A 298 -11.95 8.43 5.09
N THR A 299 -12.71 7.66 4.31
CA THR A 299 -13.57 8.23 3.27
C THR A 299 -14.16 9.49 3.88
N ASP A 300 -13.96 10.64 3.24
CA ASP A 300 -14.57 11.87 3.72
C ASP A 300 -16.09 11.71 3.57
N ASP A 301 -16.72 11.32 4.67
CA ASP A 301 -18.16 10.97 4.68
C ASP A 301 -19.02 12.11 4.17
N LYS A 302 -18.62 13.36 4.44
CA LYS A 302 -19.33 14.54 3.96
C LYS A 302 -19.16 14.71 2.44
N LEU A 303 -17.97 14.61 1.93
CA LEU A 303 -17.71 14.65 0.48
C LEU A 303 -18.34 13.44 -0.21
N PHE A 304 -18.29 12.26 0.40
CA PHE A 304 -18.88 11.06 -0.15
C PHE A 304 -20.42 11.21 -0.32
N GLU A 305 -21.13 11.73 0.68
CA GLU A 305 -22.57 12.00 0.54
C GLU A 305 -22.84 13.06 -0.53
N MET A 306 -22.06 14.13 -0.62
CA MET A 306 -22.17 15.12 -1.68
C MET A 306 -21.98 14.52 -3.09
N LEU A 307 -21.04 13.59 -3.23
CA LEU A 307 -20.78 12.87 -4.48
C LEU A 307 -21.92 11.91 -4.82
N LYS A 308 -22.53 11.24 -3.84
CA LYS A 308 -23.74 10.43 -4.03
C LYS A 308 -24.91 11.25 -4.53
N ASP A 309 -25.16 12.39 -3.91
CA ASP A 309 -26.22 13.33 -4.33
C ASP A 309 -25.97 13.84 -5.75
N LEU A 310 -24.75 14.20 -6.08
CA LEU A 310 -24.39 14.63 -7.43
C LEU A 310 -24.60 13.50 -8.44
N ARG A 311 -24.20 12.27 -8.10
CA ARG A 311 -24.41 11.09 -8.96
C ARG A 311 -25.89 10.86 -9.23
N GLN A 312 -26.77 10.95 -8.22
CA GLN A 312 -28.21 10.81 -8.40
C GLN A 312 -28.80 11.90 -9.33
N LYS A 313 -28.34 13.15 -9.16
CA LYS A 313 -28.74 14.27 -10.02
C LYS A 313 -28.34 14.06 -11.48
N GLU A 314 -27.10 13.67 -11.71
CA GLU A 314 -26.59 13.40 -13.06
C GLU A 314 -27.24 12.14 -13.68
N ALA A 315 -27.51 11.12 -12.89
CA ALA A 315 -28.21 9.91 -13.32
C ALA A 315 -29.66 10.25 -13.79
N LYS A 316 -30.43 10.97 -12.98
CA LYS A 316 -31.78 11.45 -13.35
C LYS A 316 -31.77 12.33 -14.60
N LYS A 317 -30.83 13.24 -14.72
CA LYS A 317 -30.68 14.13 -15.89
C LYS A 317 -30.39 13.34 -17.18
N LYS A 318 -29.71 12.21 -17.09
CA LYS A 318 -29.34 11.38 -18.24
C LYS A 318 -30.30 10.18 -18.47
N GLY A 319 -31.25 9.94 -17.57
CA GLY A 319 -32.15 8.79 -17.63
C GLY A 319 -31.42 7.46 -17.47
N LEU A 320 -30.34 7.44 -16.64
CA LEU A 320 -29.50 6.27 -16.41
C LEU A 320 -29.49 5.89 -14.92
N PRO A 321 -29.35 4.59 -14.59
CA PRO A 321 -29.16 4.18 -13.21
C PRO A 321 -27.87 4.79 -12.62
N PRO A 322 -27.84 5.14 -11.32
CA PRO A 322 -26.69 5.80 -10.69
C PRO A 322 -25.37 5.04 -10.82
N PHE A 323 -25.38 3.70 -10.74
CA PHE A 323 -24.19 2.87 -10.83
C PHE A 323 -23.56 2.84 -12.25
N VAL A 324 -24.33 3.23 -13.28
CA VAL A 324 -23.79 3.37 -14.65
C VAL A 324 -22.93 4.62 -14.76
N ILE A 325 -23.26 5.69 -14.05
CA ILE A 325 -22.41 6.89 -13.98
C ILE A 325 -21.08 6.52 -13.32
N PHE A 326 -21.11 6.21 -12.02
CA PHE A 326 -19.97 5.73 -11.26
C PHE A 326 -20.42 4.72 -10.20
N LEU A 327 -19.61 3.68 -9.96
CA LEU A 327 -19.80 2.75 -8.86
C LEU A 327 -19.64 3.44 -7.51
N GLU A 328 -20.14 2.83 -6.45
CA GLU A 328 -20.00 3.36 -5.10
C GLU A 328 -18.52 3.38 -4.67
N THR A 329 -17.76 2.34 -5.03
CA THR A 329 -16.33 2.26 -4.84
C THR A 329 -15.57 3.39 -5.55
N SER A 330 -16.03 3.83 -6.73
CA SER A 330 -15.46 4.98 -7.44
C SER A 330 -15.71 6.30 -6.69
N LEU A 331 -16.88 6.46 -6.05
CA LEU A 331 -17.15 7.65 -5.24
C LEU A 331 -16.37 7.66 -3.93
N GLN A 332 -16.16 6.49 -3.32
CA GLN A 332 -15.28 6.33 -2.15
C GLN A 332 -13.86 6.75 -2.49
N ASP A 333 -13.33 6.28 -3.63
CA ASP A 333 -12.02 6.70 -4.13
C ASP A 333 -11.96 8.22 -4.38
N MET A 334 -12.99 8.82 -4.97
CA MET A 334 -13.03 10.27 -5.15
C MET A 334 -13.02 11.01 -3.81
N ALA A 335 -13.76 10.51 -2.81
CA ALA A 335 -13.82 11.12 -1.47
C ALA A 335 -12.53 10.92 -0.65
N THR A 336 -11.66 10.02 -1.09
CA THR A 336 -10.36 9.74 -0.46
C THR A 336 -9.20 10.40 -1.20
N LEU A 337 -9.22 10.36 -2.54
CA LEU A 337 -8.12 10.84 -3.40
C LEU A 337 -8.28 12.31 -3.81
N TYR A 338 -9.47 12.87 -3.63
CA TYR A 338 -9.82 14.26 -3.98
C TYR A 338 -9.38 14.66 -5.41
N PRO A 339 -9.80 13.95 -6.49
CA PRO A 339 -9.40 14.27 -7.85
C PRO A 339 -9.98 15.62 -8.30
N THR A 340 -9.13 16.59 -8.60
CA THR A 340 -9.52 17.94 -9.06
C THR A 340 -9.38 18.13 -10.56
N THR A 341 -8.85 17.12 -11.26
CA THR A 341 -8.70 17.12 -12.71
C THR A 341 -9.24 15.81 -13.31
N ILE A 342 -9.64 15.85 -14.58
CA ILE A 342 -10.11 14.65 -15.31
C ILE A 342 -9.02 13.57 -15.33
N THR A 343 -7.76 13.95 -15.46
CA THR A 343 -6.63 13.01 -15.47
C THR A 343 -6.43 12.33 -14.11
N GLU A 344 -6.70 13.01 -13.02
CA GLU A 344 -6.70 12.44 -11.67
C GLU A 344 -7.91 11.52 -11.47
N LEU A 345 -9.08 11.92 -11.96
CA LEU A 345 -10.29 11.12 -11.91
C LEU A 345 -10.15 9.78 -12.65
N GLU A 346 -9.41 9.74 -13.75
CA GLU A 346 -9.11 8.49 -14.49
C GLU A 346 -8.32 7.48 -13.64
N LYS A 347 -7.69 7.89 -12.55
CA LYS A 347 -6.93 7.02 -11.66
C LYS A 347 -7.80 6.35 -10.59
N CYS A 348 -9.01 6.87 -10.36
CA CYS A 348 -9.95 6.29 -9.41
C CYS A 348 -10.47 4.93 -9.89
N GLN A 349 -10.76 4.04 -8.95
CA GLN A 349 -11.20 2.67 -9.22
C GLN A 349 -12.45 2.64 -10.10
N GLY A 350 -12.44 1.81 -11.14
CA GLY A 350 -13.59 1.61 -12.02
C GLY A 350 -13.90 2.78 -12.97
N ILE A 351 -13.02 3.78 -13.08
CA ILE A 351 -13.18 4.93 -13.98
C ILE A 351 -12.24 4.81 -15.16
N SER A 352 -12.82 4.60 -16.36
CA SER A 352 -12.09 4.65 -17.61
C SER A 352 -12.00 6.08 -18.13
N LYS A 353 -11.04 6.33 -19.03
CA LYS A 353 -10.90 7.62 -19.72
C LYS A 353 -12.19 8.08 -20.39
N GLY A 354 -12.93 7.15 -21.01
CA GLY A 354 -14.22 7.44 -21.63
C GLY A 354 -15.27 7.91 -20.64
N LYS A 355 -15.37 7.24 -19.47
CA LYS A 355 -16.28 7.64 -18.39
C LYS A 355 -15.90 8.96 -17.75
N ALA A 356 -14.61 9.17 -17.49
CA ALA A 356 -14.10 10.41 -16.93
C ALA A 356 -14.42 11.61 -17.83
N LEU A 357 -14.24 11.49 -19.14
CA LEU A 357 -14.59 12.54 -20.10
C LEU A 357 -16.09 12.77 -20.23
N ARG A 358 -16.91 11.70 -20.15
CA ARG A 358 -18.37 11.78 -20.35
C ARG A 358 -19.12 12.30 -19.12
N TYR A 359 -18.67 11.91 -17.92
CA TYR A 359 -19.40 12.17 -16.67
C TYR A 359 -18.58 12.95 -15.63
N GLY A 360 -17.25 13.00 -15.76
CA GLY A 360 -16.35 13.44 -14.68
C GLY A 360 -16.37 14.93 -14.37
N LYS A 361 -16.65 15.79 -15.35
CA LYS A 361 -16.54 17.26 -15.19
C LYS A 361 -17.27 17.79 -13.95
N PRO A 362 -18.58 17.51 -13.70
CA PRO A 362 -19.26 18.01 -12.51
C PRO A 362 -18.65 17.49 -11.20
N PHE A 363 -18.09 16.27 -11.20
CA PHE A 363 -17.49 15.65 -10.03
C PHE A 363 -16.16 16.29 -9.67
N VAL A 364 -15.27 16.50 -10.64
CA VAL A 364 -13.99 17.18 -10.37
C VAL A 364 -14.19 18.64 -9.96
N GLU A 365 -15.21 19.33 -10.50
CA GLU A 365 -15.56 20.69 -10.09
C GLU A 365 -16.08 20.72 -8.64
N LEU A 366 -16.88 19.74 -8.23
CA LEU A 366 -17.35 19.60 -6.85
C LEU A 366 -16.19 19.35 -5.91
N VAL A 367 -15.33 18.37 -6.24
CA VAL A 367 -14.18 18.01 -5.43
C VAL A 367 -13.17 19.16 -5.33
N ALA A 368 -12.88 19.87 -6.43
CA ALA A 368 -11.96 21.00 -6.43
C ALA A 368 -12.44 22.11 -5.48
N ARG A 369 -13.73 22.46 -5.55
CA ARG A 369 -14.33 23.44 -4.64
C ARG A 369 -14.29 22.98 -3.18
N TYR A 370 -14.62 21.70 -2.92
CA TYR A 370 -14.61 21.14 -1.58
C TYR A 370 -13.20 21.16 -0.96
N VAL A 371 -12.18 20.80 -1.76
CA VAL A 371 -10.77 20.86 -1.35
C VAL A 371 -10.33 22.27 -1.01
N GLU A 372 -10.73 23.26 -1.81
CA GLU A 372 -10.41 24.68 -1.59
C GLU A 372 -11.10 25.22 -0.33
N GLU A 373 -12.42 24.95 -0.17
CA GLU A 373 -13.21 25.43 0.97
C GLU A 373 -12.77 24.84 2.32
N ASN A 374 -12.26 23.61 2.33
CA ASN A 374 -11.86 22.92 3.56
C ASN A 374 -10.33 22.81 3.74
N ASN A 375 -9.53 23.51 2.91
CA ASN A 375 -8.06 23.48 2.95
C ASN A 375 -7.46 22.05 2.99
N ILE A 376 -8.04 21.12 2.22
CA ILE A 376 -7.66 19.71 2.26
C ILE A 376 -6.31 19.47 1.56
N GLU A 377 -5.37 18.84 2.24
CA GLU A 377 -4.14 18.32 1.65
C GLU A 377 -4.42 17.07 0.84
N ARG A 378 -4.13 17.11 -0.47
CA ARG A 378 -4.41 15.99 -1.35
C ARG A 378 -3.25 15.00 -1.44
N PRO A 379 -3.52 13.69 -1.56
CA PRO A 379 -2.49 12.64 -1.67
C PRO A 379 -1.75 12.61 -3.03
N ASP A 380 -1.77 13.67 -3.81
CA ASP A 380 -1.39 13.74 -5.24
C ASP A 380 0.09 13.42 -5.56
N ASP A 381 0.99 13.42 -4.58
CA ASP A 381 2.41 13.11 -4.80
C ASP A 381 2.73 11.61 -4.72
N PHE A 382 1.70 10.78 -4.58
CA PHE A 382 1.85 9.34 -4.39
C PHE A 382 1.76 8.54 -5.71
N VAL A 383 2.67 8.76 -6.62
CA VAL A 383 2.86 7.82 -7.74
C VAL A 383 3.85 6.74 -7.32
N MET A 384 3.35 5.65 -6.76
CA MET A 384 4.12 4.40 -6.80
C MET A 384 4.16 3.93 -8.25
N LYS A 385 5.31 3.97 -8.88
CA LYS A 385 5.58 3.14 -10.06
C LYS A 385 5.82 1.72 -9.56
N SER A 386 4.75 1.00 -9.20
CA SER A 386 4.85 -0.44 -9.09
C SER A 386 4.87 -1.00 -10.50
N VAL A 387 5.92 -1.69 -10.88
CA VAL A 387 5.94 -2.61 -12.02
C VAL A 387 5.19 -3.90 -11.60
N VAL A 388 4.09 -3.75 -10.87
CA VAL A 388 3.20 -4.87 -10.60
C VAL A 388 2.14 -4.87 -11.68
N ASN A 389 2.12 -5.94 -12.44
CA ASN A 389 1.18 -6.22 -13.51
C ASN A 389 -0.28 -6.03 -13.04
N LYS A 390 -0.80 -4.79 -13.05
CA LYS A 390 -2.23 -4.51 -12.92
C LYS A 390 -3.06 -5.29 -13.95
N SER A 391 -2.41 -5.74 -15.03
CA SER A 391 -3.02 -6.51 -16.08
C SER A 391 -3.15 -8.00 -15.78
N GLY A 392 -2.41 -8.58 -14.85
CA GLY A 392 -2.35 -10.03 -14.67
C GLY A 392 -3.69 -10.66 -14.27
N LEU A 393 -4.33 -10.19 -13.20
CA LEU A 393 -5.62 -10.73 -12.77
C LEU A 393 -6.74 -10.32 -13.73
N LYS A 394 -6.79 -9.06 -14.15
CA LYS A 394 -7.77 -8.57 -15.14
C LYS A 394 -7.67 -9.34 -16.45
N VAL A 395 -6.47 -9.49 -17.02
CA VAL A 395 -6.23 -10.25 -18.25
C VAL A 395 -6.58 -11.74 -18.05
N TYR A 396 -6.21 -12.30 -16.90
CA TYR A 396 -6.56 -13.67 -16.55
C TYR A 396 -8.08 -13.86 -16.52
N ILE A 397 -8.84 -13.03 -15.80
CA ILE A 397 -10.30 -13.10 -15.74
C ILE A 397 -10.90 -13.01 -17.15
N ILE A 398 -10.50 -12.04 -17.96
CA ILE A 398 -10.98 -11.88 -19.34
C ILE A 398 -10.70 -13.15 -20.17
N GLN A 399 -9.48 -13.68 -20.10
CA GLN A 399 -9.10 -14.87 -20.85
C GLN A 399 -9.86 -16.14 -20.39
N GLN A 400 -10.14 -16.27 -19.08
CA GLN A 400 -10.87 -17.44 -18.58
C GLN A 400 -12.36 -17.33 -18.91
N THR A 401 -12.97 -16.15 -18.84
CA THR A 401 -14.36 -15.91 -19.24
C THR A 401 -14.55 -16.10 -20.74
N ASP A 402 -13.59 -15.69 -21.59
CA ASP A 402 -13.60 -15.96 -23.02
C ASP A 402 -13.53 -17.45 -23.35
N LYS A 403 -12.81 -18.23 -22.53
CA LYS A 403 -12.73 -19.69 -22.61
C LYS A 403 -13.94 -20.39 -21.98
N LYS A 404 -14.89 -19.64 -21.42
CA LYS A 404 -16.09 -20.13 -20.75
C LYS A 404 -15.78 -21.08 -19.57
N ILE A 405 -14.72 -20.79 -18.83
CA ILE A 405 -14.36 -21.57 -17.63
C ILE A 405 -15.36 -21.22 -16.51
N PRO A 406 -15.90 -22.20 -15.75
CA PRO A 406 -16.80 -21.94 -14.63
C PRO A 406 -16.21 -20.97 -13.60
N LEU A 407 -17.04 -20.06 -13.07
CA LEU A 407 -16.58 -18.98 -12.18
C LEU A 407 -15.91 -19.52 -10.90
N GLU A 408 -16.43 -20.62 -10.35
CA GLU A 408 -15.85 -21.28 -9.18
C GLU A 408 -14.43 -21.81 -9.48
N ALA A 409 -14.19 -22.31 -10.71
CA ALA A 409 -12.87 -22.75 -11.11
C ALA A 409 -11.90 -21.59 -11.30
N ILE A 410 -12.38 -20.46 -11.83
CA ILE A 410 -11.58 -19.21 -11.96
C ILE A 410 -11.19 -18.72 -10.57
N ALA A 411 -12.14 -18.65 -9.63
CA ALA A 411 -11.93 -18.25 -8.26
C ALA A 411 -10.93 -19.17 -7.55
N LYS A 412 -11.14 -20.50 -7.65
CA LYS A 412 -10.29 -21.52 -7.04
C LYS A 412 -8.84 -21.47 -7.55
N ASN A 413 -8.65 -21.27 -8.86
CA ASN A 413 -7.32 -21.20 -9.47
C ASN A 413 -6.50 -19.99 -9.03
N LYS A 414 -7.15 -18.96 -8.50
CA LYS A 414 -6.51 -17.75 -7.96
C LYS A 414 -6.59 -17.64 -6.44
N ASP A 415 -7.12 -18.68 -5.79
CA ASP A 415 -7.32 -18.76 -4.33
C ASP A 415 -8.11 -17.55 -3.79
N ILE A 416 -9.12 -17.12 -4.56
CA ILE A 416 -10.05 -16.04 -4.17
C ILE A 416 -11.47 -16.60 -4.01
N ARG A 417 -12.28 -15.93 -3.19
CA ARG A 417 -13.68 -16.29 -3.02
C ARG A 417 -14.50 -15.82 -4.23
N LEU A 418 -15.64 -16.47 -4.47
CA LEU A 418 -16.52 -16.14 -5.60
C LEU A 418 -17.04 -14.70 -5.52
N ASP A 419 -17.39 -14.21 -4.32
CA ASP A 419 -17.82 -12.83 -4.10
C ASP A 419 -16.73 -11.81 -4.50
N ALA A 420 -15.47 -12.06 -4.12
CA ALA A 420 -14.34 -11.22 -4.50
C ALA A 420 -14.07 -11.26 -6.02
N LEU A 421 -14.22 -12.43 -6.66
CA LEU A 421 -14.14 -12.55 -8.11
C LEU A 421 -15.21 -11.70 -8.81
N LEU A 422 -16.47 -11.77 -8.35
CA LEU A 422 -17.57 -11.00 -8.90
C LEU A 422 -17.38 -9.48 -8.71
N GLU A 423 -16.76 -9.04 -7.62
CA GLU A 423 -16.40 -7.63 -7.41
C GLU A 423 -15.35 -7.15 -8.42
N GLU A 424 -14.31 -7.94 -8.65
CA GLU A 424 -13.30 -7.61 -9.68
C GLU A 424 -13.91 -7.61 -11.08
N MET A 425 -14.79 -8.57 -11.40
CA MET A 425 -15.49 -8.63 -12.68
C MET A 425 -16.40 -7.41 -12.88
N GLU A 426 -17.09 -6.95 -11.84
CA GLU A 426 -17.88 -5.72 -11.89
C GLU A 426 -17.01 -4.49 -12.17
N THR A 427 -15.87 -4.38 -11.51
CA THR A 427 -14.89 -3.31 -11.73
C THR A 427 -14.38 -3.31 -13.17
N ILE A 428 -14.11 -4.50 -13.73
CA ILE A 428 -13.70 -4.68 -15.13
C ILE A 428 -14.80 -4.21 -16.08
N ALA A 429 -16.04 -4.65 -15.88
CA ALA A 429 -17.19 -4.25 -16.70
C ALA A 429 -17.48 -2.75 -16.56
N ALA A 430 -17.44 -2.21 -15.36
CA ALA A 430 -17.63 -0.79 -15.11
C ALA A 430 -16.55 0.08 -15.78
N SER A 431 -15.33 -0.43 -15.95
CA SER A 431 -14.27 0.25 -16.72
C SER A 431 -14.48 0.21 -18.25
N GLY A 432 -15.59 -0.34 -18.74
CA GLY A 432 -15.92 -0.44 -20.17
C GLY A 432 -15.31 -1.64 -20.89
N THR A 433 -14.74 -2.62 -20.14
CA THR A 433 -14.25 -3.87 -20.73
C THR A 433 -15.36 -4.92 -20.69
N LYS A 434 -15.79 -5.42 -21.84
CA LYS A 434 -16.81 -6.48 -21.90
C LYS A 434 -16.26 -7.82 -21.43
N LEU A 435 -17.02 -8.52 -20.59
CA LEU A 435 -16.78 -9.88 -20.15
C LEU A 435 -17.78 -10.83 -20.80
N ASN A 436 -17.31 -11.96 -21.29
CA ASN A 436 -18.17 -13.00 -21.83
C ASN A 436 -18.73 -13.88 -20.69
N LEU A 437 -19.94 -13.58 -20.24
CA LEU A 437 -20.55 -14.19 -19.04
C LEU A 437 -21.85 -14.95 -19.32
N ASP A 438 -22.37 -14.96 -20.55
CA ASP A 438 -23.68 -15.56 -20.86
C ASP A 438 -23.77 -17.03 -20.44
N TYR A 439 -22.66 -17.77 -20.53
CA TYR A 439 -22.59 -19.16 -20.09
C TYR A 439 -22.79 -19.32 -18.58
N ALA A 440 -22.17 -18.47 -17.77
CA ALA A 440 -22.26 -18.53 -16.32
C ALA A 440 -23.59 -17.96 -15.81
N ILE A 441 -24.12 -16.94 -16.49
CA ILE A 441 -25.40 -16.36 -16.15
C ILE A 441 -26.53 -17.37 -16.33
N GLY A 442 -26.53 -18.14 -17.45
CA GLY A 442 -27.54 -19.18 -17.69
C GLY A 442 -27.48 -20.35 -16.70
N GLU A 443 -26.33 -20.59 -16.05
CA GLU A 443 -26.20 -21.58 -14.98
C GLU A 443 -26.69 -21.06 -13.61
N MET A 444 -26.66 -19.74 -13.37
CA MET A 444 -26.95 -19.14 -12.08
C MET A 444 -28.36 -18.53 -11.98
N VAL A 445 -28.94 -18.08 -13.11
CA VAL A 445 -30.20 -17.33 -13.15
C VAL A 445 -31.02 -17.80 -14.35
N ASP A 446 -32.27 -18.21 -14.11
CA ASP A 446 -33.19 -18.62 -15.17
C ASP A 446 -33.53 -17.48 -16.13
N GLU A 447 -33.85 -17.79 -17.40
CA GLU A 447 -34.10 -16.77 -18.43
C GLU A 447 -35.24 -15.79 -18.04
N TYR A 448 -36.29 -16.27 -17.39
CA TYR A 448 -37.39 -15.44 -16.90
C TYR A 448 -36.92 -14.47 -15.84
N ASP A 449 -36.16 -14.94 -14.87
CA ASP A 449 -35.61 -14.14 -13.77
C ASP A 449 -34.60 -13.11 -14.29
N GLN A 450 -33.87 -13.41 -15.37
CA GLN A 450 -32.96 -12.46 -16.00
C GLN A 450 -33.67 -11.23 -16.56
N GLU A 451 -34.84 -11.41 -17.18
CA GLU A 451 -35.63 -10.29 -17.72
C GLU A 451 -36.13 -9.38 -16.59
N ASP A 452 -36.69 -9.96 -15.53
CA ASP A 452 -37.17 -9.23 -14.37
C ASP A 452 -36.09 -8.41 -13.67
N ILE A 453 -34.93 -9.03 -13.43
CA ILE A 453 -33.80 -8.36 -12.81
C ILE A 453 -33.23 -7.24 -13.72
N LEU A 454 -33.15 -7.47 -15.04
CA LEU A 454 -32.70 -6.45 -15.98
C LEU A 454 -33.68 -5.27 -16.09
N GLU A 455 -35.00 -5.52 -16.03
CA GLU A 455 -36.02 -4.48 -16.03
C GLU A 455 -35.93 -3.64 -14.75
N TYR A 456 -35.75 -4.28 -13.62
CA TYR A 456 -35.49 -3.60 -12.37
C TYR A 456 -34.22 -2.69 -12.46
N PHE A 457 -33.12 -3.19 -12.99
CA PHE A 457 -31.89 -2.40 -13.13
C PHE A 457 -32.02 -1.22 -14.11
N LYS A 458 -32.94 -1.24 -15.04
CA LYS A 458 -33.24 -0.09 -15.93
C LYS A 458 -33.86 1.08 -15.18
N SER A 459 -34.67 0.81 -14.16
CA SER A 459 -35.49 1.80 -13.45
C SER A 459 -35.02 2.10 -12.02
N CYS A 460 -34.06 1.32 -11.48
CA CYS A 460 -33.66 1.47 -10.09
C CYS A 460 -32.98 2.82 -9.79
N GLU A 461 -33.39 3.44 -8.68
CA GLU A 461 -32.81 4.71 -8.19
C GLU A 461 -31.63 4.54 -7.27
N THR A 462 -31.26 3.30 -6.89
CA THR A 462 -30.20 2.97 -5.94
C THR A 462 -29.10 2.14 -6.58
N SER A 463 -27.90 2.20 -6.02
CA SER A 463 -26.79 1.31 -6.35
C SER A 463 -26.64 0.15 -5.38
N SER A 464 -27.47 0.08 -4.33
CA SER A 464 -27.39 -0.96 -3.29
C SER A 464 -28.01 -2.27 -3.75
N LEU A 465 -27.22 -3.36 -3.77
CA LEU A 465 -27.76 -4.71 -4.03
C LEU A 465 -28.63 -5.22 -2.89
N GLN A 466 -28.47 -4.72 -1.67
CA GLN A 466 -29.33 -5.08 -0.54
C GLN A 466 -30.76 -4.54 -0.75
N VAL A 467 -30.90 -3.32 -1.28
CA VAL A 467 -32.20 -2.76 -1.63
C VAL A 467 -32.79 -3.52 -2.81
N ALA A 468 -32.00 -3.82 -3.83
CA ALA A 468 -32.44 -4.64 -4.95
C ALA A 468 -32.96 -6.02 -4.49
N GLN A 469 -32.30 -6.66 -3.54
CA GLN A 469 -32.72 -7.93 -2.97
C GLN A 469 -34.06 -7.82 -2.20
N GLN A 470 -34.28 -6.69 -1.52
CA GLN A 470 -35.55 -6.43 -0.82
C GLN A 470 -36.69 -6.13 -1.78
N GLU A 471 -36.47 -5.34 -2.83
CA GLU A 471 -37.46 -4.95 -3.80
C GLU A 471 -37.82 -6.10 -4.76
N LEU A 472 -36.89 -7.00 -5.04
CA LEU A 472 -37.08 -8.24 -5.80
C LEU A 472 -37.36 -9.46 -4.90
N SER A 473 -37.90 -9.25 -3.71
CA SER A 473 -38.08 -10.30 -2.69
C SER A 473 -38.92 -11.48 -3.12
N GLU A 474 -39.83 -11.31 -4.08
CA GLU A 474 -40.68 -12.40 -4.63
C GLU A 474 -39.85 -13.47 -5.35
N GLY A 475 -38.72 -13.11 -5.98
CA GLY A 475 -37.80 -14.04 -6.67
C GLY A 475 -36.77 -14.69 -5.77
N ASN A 476 -36.64 -14.28 -4.51
CA ASN A 476 -35.66 -14.82 -3.51
C ASN A 476 -34.24 -14.94 -4.04
N PHE A 477 -33.77 -13.91 -4.78
CA PHE A 477 -32.47 -13.89 -5.44
C PHE A 477 -31.31 -13.76 -4.44
N THR A 478 -30.24 -14.51 -4.69
CA THR A 478 -28.99 -14.39 -3.91
C THR A 478 -28.21 -13.15 -4.32
N TRP A 479 -27.29 -12.73 -3.45
CA TRP A 479 -26.40 -11.59 -3.73
C TRP A 479 -25.56 -11.84 -5.01
N GLU A 480 -25.07 -13.07 -5.20
CA GLU A 480 -24.27 -13.45 -6.36
C GLU A 480 -25.07 -13.37 -7.66
N GLN A 481 -26.35 -13.81 -7.65
CA GLN A 481 -27.25 -13.72 -8.78
C GLN A 481 -27.52 -12.25 -9.18
N LEU A 482 -27.83 -11.40 -8.23
CA LEU A 482 -28.00 -9.97 -8.49
C LEU A 482 -26.70 -9.32 -8.94
N LYS A 483 -25.56 -9.72 -8.39
CA LYS A 483 -24.24 -9.19 -8.73
C LYS A 483 -23.87 -9.54 -10.18
N ILE A 484 -24.00 -10.79 -10.59
CA ILE A 484 -23.68 -11.21 -11.97
C ILE A 484 -24.62 -10.56 -13.00
N MET A 485 -25.89 -10.39 -12.66
CA MET A 485 -26.85 -9.70 -13.51
C MET A 485 -26.56 -8.20 -13.63
N ARG A 486 -26.06 -7.56 -12.58
CA ARG A 486 -25.58 -6.17 -12.64
C ARG A 486 -24.33 -6.03 -13.53
N ILE A 487 -23.43 -7.01 -13.50
CA ILE A 487 -22.29 -7.08 -14.42
C ILE A 487 -22.79 -7.22 -15.89
N LYS A 488 -23.80 -8.07 -16.13
CA LYS A 488 -24.44 -8.19 -17.44
C LYS A 488 -25.00 -6.85 -17.92
N PHE A 489 -25.70 -6.16 -17.02
CA PHE A 489 -26.25 -4.84 -17.31
C PHE A 489 -25.16 -3.82 -17.67
N LEU A 490 -24.05 -3.79 -16.91
CA LEU A 490 -22.90 -2.93 -17.19
C LEU A 490 -22.24 -3.26 -18.55
N ASN A 491 -22.17 -4.54 -18.93
CA ASN A 491 -21.67 -4.95 -20.24
C ASN A 491 -22.55 -4.44 -21.41
N GLN A 492 -23.85 -4.29 -21.18
CA GLN A 492 -24.80 -3.86 -22.21
C GLN A 492 -24.97 -2.33 -22.27
N TYR A 493 -25.00 -1.66 -21.13
CA TYR A 493 -25.38 -0.25 -21.02
C TYR A 493 -24.28 0.66 -20.42
N GLY A 494 -23.18 0.10 -19.94
CA GLY A 494 -22.12 0.83 -19.24
C GLY A 494 -21.05 1.48 -20.16
N MET A 495 -21.22 1.44 -21.49
CA MET A 495 -20.28 2.02 -22.47
C MET A 495 -20.56 3.49 -22.80
#